data_1b2f88ed1b0528616547ecaf754051d3
#
_entry.id   1b2f88ed1b0528616547ecaf754051d3
#
_cell.length_a   1.000
_cell.length_b   1.000
_cell.length_c   1.000
_cell.angle_alpha   90.00
_cell.angle_beta   90.00
_cell.angle_gamma   90.00
#
_symmetry.space_group_name_H-M   'P 1'
#
loop_
_entity.id
_entity.type
_entity.pdbx_description
1 polymer ?
#
loop_
_entity_poly.entity_id
_entity_poly.type
_entity_poly.pdbx_seq_one_letter_code
_entity_poly.pdbx_strand_id
1 'polypeptide(L)'
;MPAPAPAILRHPPFALFWFARVGSTAAYHLQAVAIGWQVYALTGSALDLGLIGLVQFLPVVGLTFVAGPLADRYDRKTIASLCQLVHGACAALLTAGTLGGWLTVEGIFALVAVVGAARAFESPTMAALVPGLVPPGLLPRATAWSASANQTAQIVGPALGGLLYGVAPAVAFATAAALFWSAALLSALIRAARAGTARAPVTLKSLFGGIGFVRRQPIILGTLSLDLFAVLLGGAVALLPIFARDILGTGPWGLGLLRASPAVGALCMSVWLAHHPLKHRVGRTLFGVVILFGLATMVFGLSTSLPLSMAALATLGAADVVSVVIRFSLVQLNTPDDMRGRVSALNALFVGTSNQLGDFESGVVAALLGAVPAVLIGGVGTIVVALLWMALFPTLRRIDRLTEERP
;
A
#
# COMPACT_ATOMS: atom_id res chain seq x y z
N MET A 1 36.76 -18.51 -5.67
CA MET A 1 35.54 -17.82 -6.15
C MET A 1 34.36 -18.54 -5.53
N PRO A 2 33.45 -17.86 -4.77
CA PRO A 2 32.24 -18.52 -4.34
C PRO A 2 31.40 -18.86 -5.56
N ALA A 3 30.86 -20.08 -5.59
CA ALA A 3 29.99 -20.54 -6.66
C ALA A 3 28.88 -19.52 -6.92
N PRO A 4 28.49 -19.25 -8.18
CA PRO A 4 27.42 -18.32 -8.49
C PRO A 4 26.17 -18.79 -7.76
N ALA A 5 25.67 -17.94 -6.88
CA ALA A 5 24.49 -18.26 -6.07
C ALA A 5 23.33 -18.64 -7.03
N PRO A 6 22.68 -19.80 -6.82
CA PRO A 6 21.62 -20.26 -7.72
C PRO A 6 20.56 -19.17 -7.87
N ALA A 7 20.16 -18.91 -9.12
CA ALA A 7 19.12 -17.93 -9.40
C ALA A 7 17.86 -18.35 -8.64
N ILE A 8 17.36 -17.53 -7.73
CA ILE A 8 16.27 -17.86 -6.81
C ILE A 8 15.00 -18.30 -7.56
N LEU A 9 14.78 -17.77 -8.77
CA LEU A 9 13.68 -18.17 -9.65
C LEU A 9 13.85 -19.58 -10.25
N ARG A 10 15.01 -20.24 -10.06
CA ARG A 10 15.18 -21.66 -10.41
C ARG A 10 14.55 -22.61 -9.39
N HIS A 11 14.10 -22.10 -8.22
CA HIS A 11 13.27 -22.85 -7.29
C HIS A 11 11.80 -22.78 -7.72
N PRO A 12 11.22 -23.86 -8.30
CA PRO A 12 9.87 -23.80 -8.88
C PRO A 12 8.79 -23.31 -7.92
N PRO A 13 8.76 -23.70 -6.62
CA PRO A 13 7.75 -23.18 -5.69
C PRO A 13 7.85 -21.67 -5.49
N PHE A 14 9.07 -21.11 -5.44
CA PHE A 14 9.28 -19.68 -5.30
C PHE A 14 8.94 -18.93 -6.60
N ALA A 15 9.27 -19.49 -7.76
CA ALA A 15 8.90 -18.87 -9.04
C ALA A 15 7.38 -18.78 -9.20
N LEU A 16 6.64 -19.87 -8.92
CA LEU A 16 5.19 -19.87 -8.95
C LEU A 16 4.61 -18.80 -8.01
N PHE A 17 5.12 -18.72 -6.79
CA PHE A 17 4.74 -17.70 -5.82
C PHE A 17 5.01 -16.27 -6.34
N TRP A 18 6.20 -16.05 -6.92
CA TRP A 18 6.60 -14.72 -7.40
C TRP A 18 5.69 -14.23 -8.52
N PHE A 19 5.42 -15.08 -9.52
CA PHE A 19 4.50 -14.73 -10.61
C PHE A 19 3.06 -14.58 -10.13
N ALA A 20 2.59 -15.43 -9.22
CA ALA A 20 1.28 -15.28 -8.60
C ALA A 20 1.15 -13.93 -7.87
N ARG A 21 2.20 -13.55 -7.11
CA ARG A 21 2.24 -12.28 -6.36
C ARG A 21 2.27 -11.06 -7.30
N VAL A 22 3.10 -11.08 -8.34
CA VAL A 22 3.12 -10.02 -9.35
C VAL A 22 1.76 -9.88 -10.01
N GLY A 23 1.19 -11.01 -10.47
CA GLY A 23 -0.11 -11.03 -11.15
C GLY A 23 -1.25 -10.51 -10.28
N SER A 24 -1.41 -11.04 -9.06
CA SER A 24 -2.49 -10.63 -8.16
C SER A 24 -2.35 -9.18 -7.71
N THR A 25 -1.12 -8.73 -7.39
CA THR A 25 -0.89 -7.34 -6.97
C THR A 25 -1.08 -6.37 -8.14
N ALA A 26 -0.61 -6.70 -9.34
CA ALA A 26 -0.83 -5.89 -10.53
C ALA A 26 -2.33 -5.80 -10.89
N ALA A 27 -3.05 -6.93 -10.83
CA ALA A 27 -4.49 -6.97 -11.05
C ALA A 27 -5.25 -6.09 -10.05
N TYR A 28 -4.85 -6.12 -8.77
CA TYR A 28 -5.45 -5.30 -7.73
C TYR A 28 -5.27 -3.79 -8.02
N HIS A 29 -4.05 -3.35 -8.36
CA HIS A 29 -3.80 -1.94 -8.67
C HIS A 29 -4.45 -1.50 -9.99
N LEU A 30 -4.47 -2.37 -11.00
CA LEU A 30 -5.18 -2.18 -12.25
C LEU A 30 -6.67 -1.96 -12.00
N GLN A 31 -7.29 -2.86 -11.26
CA GLN A 31 -8.71 -2.80 -10.92
C GLN A 31 -9.04 -1.57 -10.07
N ALA A 32 -8.16 -1.18 -9.14
CA ALA A 32 -8.37 0.02 -8.30
C ALA A 32 -8.43 1.31 -9.14
N VAL A 33 -7.58 1.44 -10.18
CA VAL A 33 -7.65 2.56 -11.13
C VAL A 33 -8.95 2.54 -11.92
N ALA A 34 -9.32 1.36 -12.44
CA ALA A 34 -10.54 1.19 -13.23
C ALA A 34 -11.81 1.49 -12.40
N ILE A 35 -11.88 1.02 -11.16
CA ILE A 35 -12.99 1.30 -10.23
C ILE A 35 -13.06 2.79 -9.91
N GLY A 36 -11.93 3.43 -9.56
CA GLY A 36 -11.91 4.86 -9.25
C GLY A 36 -12.42 5.71 -10.41
N TRP A 37 -11.97 5.39 -11.64
CA TRP A 37 -12.47 6.09 -12.82
C TRP A 37 -13.95 5.80 -13.09
N GLN A 38 -14.37 4.53 -13.01
CA GLN A 38 -15.76 4.12 -13.26
C GLN A 38 -16.74 4.78 -12.30
N VAL A 39 -16.44 4.78 -11.00
CA VAL A 39 -17.28 5.44 -9.99
C VAL A 39 -17.38 6.92 -10.27
N TYR A 40 -16.25 7.60 -10.54
CA TYR A 40 -16.28 9.02 -10.85
C TYR A 40 -17.00 9.33 -12.18
N ALA A 41 -16.87 8.46 -13.18
CA ALA A 41 -17.58 8.62 -14.44
C ALA A 41 -19.11 8.47 -14.29
N LEU A 42 -19.57 7.62 -13.36
CA LEU A 42 -20.98 7.39 -13.09
C LEU A 42 -21.60 8.49 -12.20
N THR A 43 -20.87 8.99 -11.21
CA THR A 43 -21.43 9.87 -10.15
C THR A 43 -20.99 11.32 -10.22
N GLY A 44 -19.78 11.59 -10.75
CA GLY A 44 -19.14 12.91 -10.64
C GLY A 44 -18.85 13.33 -9.19
N SER A 45 -18.93 12.42 -8.24
CA SER A 45 -18.89 12.69 -6.79
C SER A 45 -17.50 12.40 -6.20
N ALA A 46 -16.91 13.41 -5.57
CA ALA A 46 -15.68 13.25 -4.79
C ALA A 46 -15.91 12.39 -3.53
N LEU A 47 -17.11 12.49 -2.94
CA LEU A 47 -17.48 11.69 -1.77
C LEU A 47 -17.47 10.19 -2.10
N ASP A 48 -18.00 9.81 -3.27
CA ASP A 48 -18.05 8.40 -3.68
C ASP A 48 -16.63 7.83 -3.92
N LEU A 49 -15.69 8.66 -4.39
CA LEU A 49 -14.29 8.26 -4.46
C LEU A 49 -13.69 7.99 -3.07
N GLY A 50 -13.98 8.84 -2.09
CA GLY A 50 -13.56 8.62 -0.71
C GLY A 50 -14.23 7.38 -0.08
N LEU A 51 -15.51 7.14 -0.40
CA LEU A 51 -16.25 5.97 0.08
C LEU A 51 -15.67 4.65 -0.43
N ILE A 52 -15.04 4.58 -1.60
CA ILE A 52 -14.34 3.38 -2.08
C ILE A 52 -13.33 2.90 -1.03
N GLY A 53 -12.50 3.82 -0.52
CA GLY A 53 -11.52 3.50 0.52
C GLY A 53 -12.17 2.97 1.79
N LEU A 54 -13.18 3.67 2.29
CA LEU A 54 -13.89 3.29 3.52
C LEU A 54 -14.59 1.93 3.39
N VAL A 55 -15.31 1.70 2.29
CA VAL A 55 -16.03 0.44 2.01
C VAL A 55 -15.06 -0.75 1.92
N GLN A 56 -13.90 -0.53 1.34
CA GLN A 56 -12.86 -1.56 1.29
C GLN A 56 -12.22 -1.82 2.66
N PHE A 57 -12.04 -0.78 3.46
CA PHE A 57 -11.37 -0.83 4.75
C PHE A 57 -12.18 -1.53 5.84
N LEU A 58 -13.49 -1.28 5.92
CA LEU A 58 -14.35 -1.84 6.96
C LEU A 58 -14.26 -3.38 7.06
N PRO A 59 -14.38 -4.16 5.96
CA PRO A 59 -14.18 -5.60 6.00
C PRO A 59 -12.75 -6.00 6.41
N VAL A 60 -11.73 -5.26 5.96
CA VAL A 60 -10.32 -5.55 6.32
C VAL A 60 -10.14 -5.47 7.83
N VAL A 61 -10.60 -4.40 8.47
CA VAL A 61 -10.48 -4.23 9.93
C VAL A 61 -11.28 -5.29 10.67
N GLY A 62 -12.53 -5.49 10.28
CA GLY A 62 -13.42 -6.48 10.92
C GLY A 62 -12.88 -7.92 10.86
N LEU A 63 -12.28 -8.28 9.73
CA LEU A 63 -11.81 -9.65 9.48
C LEU A 63 -10.34 -9.89 9.86
N THR A 64 -9.54 -8.84 10.12
CA THR A 64 -8.11 -8.98 10.48
C THR A 64 -7.91 -9.91 11.69
N PHE A 65 -8.80 -9.86 12.68
CA PHE A 65 -8.71 -10.69 13.88
C PHE A 65 -9.07 -12.16 13.63
N VAL A 66 -9.82 -12.43 12.56
CA VAL A 66 -10.21 -13.79 12.14
C VAL A 66 -9.20 -14.36 11.15
N ALA A 67 -8.59 -13.51 10.34
CA ALA A 67 -7.68 -13.91 9.27
C ALA A 67 -6.41 -14.59 9.78
N GLY A 68 -5.82 -14.09 10.90
CA GLY A 68 -4.62 -14.68 11.50
C GLY A 68 -4.82 -16.13 11.93
N PRO A 69 -5.76 -16.43 12.85
CA PRO A 69 -6.06 -17.80 13.28
C PRO A 69 -6.45 -18.73 12.12
N LEU A 70 -7.14 -18.22 11.11
CA LEU A 70 -7.54 -19.03 9.96
C LEU A 70 -6.31 -19.40 9.10
N ALA A 71 -5.39 -18.45 8.87
CA ALA A 71 -4.15 -18.69 8.13
C ALA A 71 -3.19 -19.66 8.84
N ASP A 72 -3.32 -19.81 10.16
CA ASP A 72 -2.54 -20.79 10.93
C ASP A 72 -3.16 -22.19 10.89
N ARG A 73 -4.51 -22.29 10.77
CA ARG A 73 -5.24 -23.55 10.80
C ARG A 73 -5.32 -24.23 9.44
N TYR A 74 -5.43 -23.46 8.37
CA TYR A 74 -5.62 -23.96 7.01
C TYR A 74 -4.35 -23.82 6.16
N ASP A 75 -4.29 -24.54 5.05
CA ASP A 75 -3.18 -24.45 4.12
C ASP A 75 -3.15 -23.05 3.45
N ARG A 76 -2.05 -22.34 3.67
CA ARG A 76 -1.85 -20.96 3.22
C ARG A 76 -2.01 -20.79 1.72
N LYS A 77 -1.55 -21.75 0.91
CA LYS A 77 -1.71 -21.68 -0.56
C LYS A 77 -3.18 -21.79 -0.96
N THR A 78 -3.96 -22.61 -0.27
CA THR A 78 -5.39 -22.77 -0.52
C THR A 78 -6.15 -21.48 -0.18
N ILE A 79 -5.83 -20.83 0.96
CA ILE A 79 -6.39 -19.52 1.31
C ILE A 79 -6.04 -18.48 0.25
N ALA A 80 -4.77 -18.37 -0.13
CA ALA A 80 -4.33 -17.40 -1.14
C ALA A 80 -5.03 -17.63 -2.48
N SER A 81 -5.09 -18.89 -2.97
CA SER A 81 -5.77 -19.24 -4.21
C SER A 81 -7.26 -18.92 -4.16
N LEU A 82 -7.95 -19.24 -3.05
CA LEU A 82 -9.37 -18.94 -2.88
C LEU A 82 -9.65 -17.43 -2.89
N CYS A 83 -8.84 -16.64 -2.19
CA CYS A 83 -8.95 -15.18 -2.20
C CYS A 83 -8.78 -14.62 -3.62
N GLN A 84 -7.78 -15.13 -4.36
CA GLN A 84 -7.53 -14.71 -5.75
C GLN A 84 -8.67 -15.14 -6.69
N LEU A 85 -9.30 -16.30 -6.47
CA LEU A 85 -10.51 -16.69 -7.19
C LEU A 85 -11.67 -15.72 -6.92
N VAL A 86 -11.87 -15.32 -5.67
CA VAL A 86 -12.90 -14.34 -5.29
C VAL A 86 -12.62 -12.98 -5.95
N HIS A 87 -11.37 -12.50 -5.91
CA HIS A 87 -10.99 -11.27 -6.61
C HIS A 87 -11.29 -11.36 -8.12
N GLY A 88 -10.92 -12.48 -8.76
CA GLY A 88 -11.20 -12.73 -10.16
C GLY A 88 -12.70 -12.75 -10.47
N ALA A 89 -13.51 -13.37 -9.60
CA ALA A 89 -14.98 -13.37 -9.75
C ALA A 89 -15.57 -11.96 -9.62
N CYS A 90 -15.10 -11.15 -8.67
CA CYS A 90 -15.51 -9.74 -8.56
C CYS A 90 -15.14 -8.96 -9.83
N ALA A 91 -13.94 -9.15 -10.37
CA ALA A 91 -13.52 -8.49 -11.60
C ALA A 91 -14.33 -8.95 -12.82
N ALA A 92 -14.68 -10.24 -12.89
CA ALA A 92 -15.57 -10.78 -13.94
C ALA A 92 -17.01 -10.22 -13.85
N LEU A 93 -17.53 -10.05 -12.63
CA LEU A 93 -18.84 -9.40 -12.42
C LEU A 93 -18.81 -7.92 -12.82
N LEU A 94 -17.73 -7.19 -12.52
CA LEU A 94 -17.51 -5.82 -13.01
C LEU A 94 -17.47 -5.80 -14.55
N THR A 95 -16.80 -6.77 -15.18
CA THR A 95 -16.78 -6.91 -16.64
C THR A 95 -18.16 -7.13 -17.22
N ALA A 96 -18.89 -8.12 -16.67
CA ALA A 96 -20.24 -8.46 -17.13
C ALA A 96 -21.22 -7.30 -16.94
N GLY A 97 -21.17 -6.63 -15.78
CA GLY A 97 -22.01 -5.48 -15.48
C GLY A 97 -21.74 -4.28 -16.39
N THR A 98 -20.46 -4.07 -16.75
CA THR A 98 -20.08 -3.02 -17.71
C THR A 98 -20.57 -3.33 -19.11
N LEU A 99 -20.39 -4.56 -19.59
CA LEU A 99 -20.87 -4.99 -20.93
C LEU A 99 -22.39 -5.03 -21.02
N GLY A 100 -23.05 -5.46 -19.95
CA GLY A 100 -24.50 -5.55 -19.88
C GLY A 100 -25.20 -4.23 -19.56
N GLY A 101 -24.47 -3.17 -19.23
CA GLY A 101 -25.04 -1.86 -18.91
C GLY A 101 -25.83 -1.80 -17.60
N TRP A 102 -25.72 -2.82 -16.74
CA TRP A 102 -26.45 -2.91 -15.44
C TRP A 102 -25.57 -2.58 -14.23
N LEU A 103 -24.32 -2.18 -14.45
CA LEU A 103 -23.38 -1.86 -13.36
C LEU A 103 -23.81 -0.56 -12.67
N THR A 104 -24.21 -0.66 -11.40
CA THR A 104 -24.54 0.49 -10.56
C THR A 104 -23.42 0.79 -9.57
N VAL A 105 -23.43 1.98 -8.98
CA VAL A 105 -22.42 2.40 -7.99
C VAL A 105 -22.50 1.54 -6.73
N GLU A 106 -23.71 1.20 -6.28
CA GLU A 106 -23.97 0.32 -5.14
C GLU A 106 -23.42 -1.09 -5.42
N GLY A 107 -23.59 -1.58 -6.65
CA GLY A 107 -23.01 -2.86 -7.10
C GLY A 107 -21.48 -2.84 -7.06
N ILE A 108 -20.87 -1.73 -7.48
CA ILE A 108 -19.40 -1.55 -7.37
C ILE A 108 -18.98 -1.56 -5.90
N PHE A 109 -19.65 -0.82 -5.02
CA PHE A 109 -19.33 -0.79 -3.59
C PHE A 109 -19.48 -2.17 -2.94
N ALA A 110 -20.53 -2.93 -3.27
CA ALA A 110 -20.68 -4.30 -2.79
C ALA A 110 -19.49 -5.20 -3.20
N LEU A 111 -19.07 -5.11 -4.46
CA LEU A 111 -17.89 -5.87 -4.94
C LEU A 111 -16.59 -5.39 -4.30
N VAL A 112 -16.42 -4.09 -4.07
CA VAL A 112 -15.26 -3.51 -3.35
C VAL A 112 -15.21 -4.01 -1.90
N ALA A 113 -16.36 -4.13 -1.22
CA ALA A 113 -16.41 -4.72 0.12
C ALA A 113 -15.95 -6.19 0.13
N VAL A 114 -16.39 -6.98 -0.85
CA VAL A 114 -15.95 -8.38 -1.02
C VAL A 114 -14.44 -8.46 -1.30
N VAL A 115 -13.93 -7.58 -2.16
CA VAL A 115 -12.49 -7.45 -2.44
C VAL A 115 -11.72 -7.12 -1.15
N GLY A 116 -12.22 -6.18 -0.34
CA GLY A 116 -11.65 -5.84 0.97
C GLY A 116 -11.61 -7.05 1.92
N ALA A 117 -12.72 -7.79 1.99
CA ALA A 117 -12.80 -9.01 2.80
C ALA A 117 -11.77 -10.07 2.37
N ALA A 118 -11.68 -10.36 1.07
CA ALA A 118 -10.69 -11.30 0.55
C ALA A 118 -9.24 -10.83 0.80
N ARG A 119 -8.98 -9.53 0.70
CA ARG A 119 -7.66 -8.95 0.94
C ARG A 119 -7.20 -9.08 2.39
N ALA A 120 -8.13 -9.04 3.35
CA ALA A 120 -7.82 -9.27 4.77
C ALA A 120 -7.15 -10.62 5.01
N PHE A 121 -7.49 -11.64 4.21
CA PHE A 121 -6.88 -12.98 4.29
C PHE A 121 -5.68 -13.15 3.35
N GLU A 122 -5.75 -12.62 2.12
CA GLU A 122 -4.71 -12.80 1.11
C GLU A 122 -3.36 -12.20 1.54
N SER A 123 -3.37 -10.95 2.00
CA SER A 123 -2.15 -10.19 2.28
C SER A 123 -1.24 -10.86 3.34
N PRO A 124 -1.74 -11.21 4.55
CA PRO A 124 -0.93 -11.91 5.54
C PRO A 124 -0.54 -13.33 5.11
N THR A 125 -1.42 -14.02 4.40
CA THR A 125 -1.18 -15.38 3.90
C THR A 125 -0.04 -15.42 2.88
N MET A 126 -0.03 -14.51 1.92
CA MET A 126 1.03 -14.39 0.91
C MET A 126 2.37 -14.03 1.56
N ALA A 127 2.39 -13.16 2.57
CA ALA A 127 3.61 -12.86 3.31
C ALA A 127 4.14 -14.06 4.10
N ALA A 128 3.24 -14.86 4.67
CA ALA A 128 3.57 -16.04 5.47
C ALA A 128 4.01 -17.26 4.64
N LEU A 129 3.78 -17.28 3.32
CA LEU A 129 4.24 -18.34 2.42
C LEU A 129 5.76 -18.31 2.17
N VAL A 130 6.36 -17.13 2.10
CA VAL A 130 7.77 -16.94 1.67
C VAL A 130 8.77 -17.83 2.41
N PRO A 131 8.73 -17.95 3.76
CA PRO A 131 9.71 -18.78 4.48
C PRO A 131 9.63 -20.28 4.15
N GLY A 132 8.48 -20.77 3.72
CA GLY A 132 8.27 -22.19 3.37
C GLY A 132 8.64 -22.56 1.92
N LEU A 133 9.05 -21.57 1.11
CA LEU A 133 9.32 -21.77 -0.33
C LEU A 133 10.79 -21.92 -0.66
N VAL A 134 11.67 -21.53 0.26
CA VAL A 134 13.13 -21.52 0.04
C VAL A 134 13.87 -22.02 1.28
N PRO A 135 15.08 -22.58 1.13
CA PRO A 135 15.95 -22.89 2.25
C PRO A 135 16.28 -21.65 3.10
N PRO A 136 16.54 -21.80 4.43
CA PRO A 136 16.76 -20.67 5.33
C PRO A 136 17.85 -19.69 4.87
N GLY A 137 18.93 -20.17 4.26
CA GLY A 137 20.01 -19.33 3.75
C GLY A 137 19.63 -18.44 2.56
N LEU A 138 18.54 -18.73 1.86
CA LEU A 138 18.03 -17.93 0.74
C LEU A 138 16.89 -16.99 1.15
N LEU A 139 16.40 -17.05 2.40
CA LEU A 139 15.26 -16.28 2.87
C LEU A 139 15.44 -14.76 2.70
N PRO A 140 16.57 -14.13 3.04
CA PRO A 140 16.75 -12.69 2.83
C PRO A 140 16.60 -12.30 1.35
N ARG A 141 17.13 -13.15 0.45
CA ARG A 141 17.04 -12.94 -1.00
C ARG A 141 15.61 -13.15 -1.51
N ALA A 142 14.91 -14.16 -1.02
CA ALA A 142 13.49 -14.38 -1.33
C ALA A 142 12.60 -13.21 -0.89
N THR A 143 12.86 -12.66 0.28
CA THR A 143 12.15 -11.47 0.78
C THR A 143 12.41 -10.26 -0.10
N ALA A 144 13.65 -10.02 -0.53
CA ALA A 144 14.00 -8.93 -1.44
C ALA A 144 13.31 -9.07 -2.80
N TRP A 145 13.28 -10.28 -3.40
CA TRP A 145 12.57 -10.55 -4.64
C TRP A 145 11.05 -10.40 -4.49
N SER A 146 10.48 -10.78 -3.35
CA SER A 146 9.07 -10.59 -3.05
C SER A 146 8.70 -9.10 -2.92
N ALA A 147 9.58 -8.28 -2.32
CA ALA A 147 9.42 -6.83 -2.28
C ALA A 147 9.50 -6.20 -3.68
N SER A 148 10.46 -6.66 -4.51
CA SER A 148 10.58 -6.23 -5.91
C SER A 148 9.32 -6.56 -6.72
N ALA A 149 8.72 -7.75 -6.53
CA ALA A 149 7.45 -8.11 -7.16
C ALA A 149 6.35 -7.11 -6.82
N ASN A 150 6.23 -6.77 -5.54
CA ASN A 150 5.24 -5.81 -5.08
C ASN A 150 5.46 -4.41 -5.68
N GLN A 151 6.71 -3.94 -5.69
CA GLN A 151 7.05 -2.63 -6.26
C GLN A 151 6.79 -2.57 -7.78
N THR A 152 7.17 -3.60 -8.52
CA THR A 152 6.88 -3.69 -9.96
C THR A 152 5.38 -3.63 -10.23
N ALA A 153 4.60 -4.38 -9.47
CA ALA A 153 3.15 -4.40 -9.61
C ALA A 153 2.47 -3.06 -9.27
N GLN A 154 3.01 -2.32 -8.30
CA GLN A 154 2.53 -0.98 -7.94
C GLN A 154 2.80 0.07 -9.03
N ILE A 155 3.79 -0.13 -9.87
CA ILE A 155 4.08 0.75 -11.02
C ILE A 155 3.27 0.31 -12.24
N VAL A 156 3.36 -0.97 -12.59
CA VAL A 156 2.80 -1.52 -13.83
C VAL A 156 1.28 -1.63 -13.74
N GLY A 157 0.74 -2.01 -12.58
CA GLY A 157 -0.70 -2.22 -12.39
C GLY A 157 -1.53 -0.97 -12.72
N PRO A 158 -1.28 0.18 -12.08
CA PRO A 158 -2.04 1.40 -12.35
C PRO A 158 -1.87 1.89 -13.80
N ALA A 159 -0.66 1.83 -14.35
CA ALA A 159 -0.39 2.25 -15.73
C ALA A 159 -1.21 1.39 -16.73
N LEU A 160 -1.19 0.07 -16.56
CA LEU A 160 -2.02 -0.84 -17.36
C LEU A 160 -3.51 -0.58 -17.13
N GLY A 161 -3.92 -0.31 -15.89
CA GLY A 161 -5.30 -0.01 -15.56
C GLY A 161 -5.85 1.19 -16.33
N GLY A 162 -5.10 2.28 -16.35
CA GLY A 162 -5.48 3.48 -17.09
C GLY A 162 -5.47 3.27 -18.60
N LEU A 163 -4.45 2.60 -19.13
CA LEU A 163 -4.33 2.32 -20.57
C LEU A 163 -5.47 1.41 -21.05
N LEU A 164 -5.70 0.29 -20.38
CA LEU A 164 -6.73 -0.69 -20.76
C LEU A 164 -8.14 -0.12 -20.60
N TYR A 165 -8.37 0.66 -19.55
CA TYR A 165 -9.64 1.34 -19.35
C TYR A 165 -9.89 2.38 -20.46
N GLY A 166 -8.85 3.05 -20.95
CA GLY A 166 -8.91 3.97 -22.08
C GLY A 166 -9.31 3.30 -23.40
N VAL A 167 -9.04 1.99 -23.56
CA VAL A 167 -9.51 1.19 -24.69
C VAL A 167 -10.99 0.85 -24.50
N ALA A 168 -11.33 0.21 -23.39
CA ALA A 168 -12.70 -0.02 -22.93
C ALA A 168 -12.70 -0.41 -21.45
N PRO A 169 -13.70 0.04 -20.66
CA PRO A 169 -13.81 -0.34 -19.24
C PRO A 169 -13.81 -1.86 -19.01
N ALA A 170 -14.55 -2.59 -19.85
CA ALA A 170 -14.65 -4.04 -19.79
C ALA A 170 -13.31 -4.75 -20.03
N VAL A 171 -12.41 -4.19 -20.88
CA VAL A 171 -11.08 -4.76 -21.13
C VAL A 171 -10.21 -4.67 -19.87
N ALA A 172 -10.26 -3.56 -19.14
CA ALA A 172 -9.53 -3.42 -17.89
C ALA A 172 -9.99 -4.45 -16.85
N PHE A 173 -11.29 -4.57 -16.62
CA PHE A 173 -11.83 -5.53 -15.65
C PHE A 173 -11.62 -6.99 -16.08
N ALA A 174 -11.77 -7.32 -17.37
CA ALA A 174 -11.50 -8.66 -17.88
C ALA A 174 -10.03 -9.05 -17.73
N THR A 175 -9.10 -8.11 -17.97
CA THR A 175 -7.67 -8.34 -17.75
C THR A 175 -7.37 -8.57 -16.27
N ALA A 176 -7.98 -7.79 -15.38
CA ALA A 176 -7.84 -8.03 -13.94
C ALA A 176 -8.34 -9.42 -13.54
N ALA A 177 -9.50 -9.85 -14.04
CA ALA A 177 -10.04 -11.19 -13.80
C ALA A 177 -9.07 -12.29 -14.26
N ALA A 178 -8.55 -12.18 -15.49
CA ALA A 178 -7.60 -13.14 -16.04
C ALA A 178 -6.30 -13.22 -15.22
N LEU A 179 -5.77 -12.08 -14.78
CA LEU A 179 -4.58 -12.00 -13.92
C LEU A 179 -4.83 -12.62 -12.53
N PHE A 180 -5.99 -12.37 -11.91
CA PHE A 180 -6.33 -12.97 -10.63
C PHE A 180 -6.52 -14.48 -10.74
N TRP A 181 -7.21 -14.97 -11.76
CA TRP A 181 -7.39 -16.41 -11.96
C TRP A 181 -6.11 -17.13 -12.32
N SER A 182 -5.22 -16.52 -13.11
CA SER A 182 -3.88 -17.05 -13.35
C SER A 182 -3.06 -17.09 -12.08
N ALA A 183 -3.12 -16.04 -11.25
CA ALA A 183 -2.46 -16.02 -9.94
C ALA A 183 -3.02 -17.12 -9.01
N ALA A 184 -4.34 -17.33 -9.00
CA ALA A 184 -4.99 -18.39 -8.22
C ALA A 184 -4.50 -19.78 -8.65
N LEU A 185 -4.40 -20.04 -9.96
CA LEU A 185 -3.86 -21.28 -10.49
C LEU A 185 -2.39 -21.49 -10.09
N LEU A 186 -1.55 -20.45 -10.26
CA LEU A 186 -0.15 -20.52 -9.86
C LEU A 186 0.00 -20.77 -8.36
N SER A 187 -0.80 -20.10 -7.53
CA SER A 187 -0.83 -20.30 -6.07
C SER A 187 -1.25 -21.72 -5.69
N ALA A 188 -2.24 -22.29 -6.34
CA ALA A 188 -2.69 -23.68 -6.13
C ALA A 188 -1.62 -24.71 -6.48
N LEU A 189 -0.82 -24.43 -7.52
CA LEU A 189 0.26 -25.32 -7.98
C LEU A 189 1.50 -25.30 -7.07
N ILE A 190 1.60 -24.36 -6.11
CA ILE A 190 2.72 -24.29 -5.18
C ILE A 190 2.80 -25.57 -4.34
N ARG A 191 3.93 -26.25 -4.42
CA ARG A 191 4.28 -27.39 -3.56
C ARG A 191 5.16 -26.86 -2.42
N ALA A 192 4.55 -26.30 -1.37
CA ALA A 192 5.28 -25.86 -0.18
C ALA A 192 5.30 -26.99 0.86
N ALA A 193 6.44 -27.18 1.53
CA ALA A 193 6.46 -27.93 2.77
C ALA A 193 5.59 -27.19 3.80
N ARG A 194 4.77 -27.92 4.59
CA ARG A 194 4.01 -27.31 5.67
C ARG A 194 4.99 -26.61 6.60
N ALA A 195 5.02 -25.29 6.58
CA ALA A 195 5.84 -24.50 7.50
C ALA A 195 5.26 -24.64 8.91
N GLY A 196 5.84 -25.54 9.69
CA GLY A 196 5.48 -25.78 11.07
C GLY A 196 6.19 -24.79 11.99
N THR A 197 5.72 -23.57 12.10
CA THR A 197 5.88 -22.72 13.30
C THR A 197 4.76 -21.71 13.28
N ALA A 198 3.70 -21.99 14.02
CA ALA A 198 2.64 -21.03 14.27
C ALA A 198 3.24 -19.82 14.99
N ARG A 199 3.24 -18.66 14.35
CA ARG A 199 3.40 -17.38 15.06
C ARG A 199 2.21 -17.23 16.00
N ALA A 200 2.46 -16.74 17.22
CA ALA A 200 1.38 -16.47 18.16
C ALA A 200 0.33 -15.56 17.49
N PRO A 201 -0.96 -15.95 17.52
CA PRO A 201 -2.00 -15.20 16.83
C PRO A 201 -2.07 -13.78 17.38
N VAL A 202 -2.28 -12.81 16.48
CA VAL A 202 -2.55 -11.42 16.87
C VAL A 202 -3.92 -11.40 17.55
N THR A 203 -3.93 -11.27 18.86
CA THR A 203 -5.16 -11.14 19.65
C THR A 203 -5.36 -9.69 20.07
N LEU A 204 -6.60 -9.29 20.35
CA LEU A 204 -6.89 -7.97 20.93
C LEU A 204 -6.01 -7.68 22.15
N LYS A 205 -5.83 -8.67 23.04
CA LYS A 205 -4.96 -8.56 24.22
C LYS A 205 -3.49 -8.29 23.84
N SER A 206 -2.99 -8.90 22.75
CA SER A 206 -1.63 -8.67 22.26
C SER A 206 -1.46 -7.28 21.66
N LEU A 207 -2.49 -6.74 20.98
CA LEU A 207 -2.51 -5.36 20.47
C LEU A 207 -2.53 -4.33 21.61
N PHE A 208 -3.39 -4.53 22.64
CA PHE A 208 -3.39 -3.63 23.81
C PHE A 208 -2.06 -3.64 24.55
N GLY A 209 -1.39 -4.79 24.64
CA GLY A 209 -0.02 -4.89 25.16
C GLY A 209 0.98 -4.10 24.32
N GLY A 210 0.83 -4.13 22.97
CA GLY A 210 1.62 -3.31 22.04
C GLY A 210 1.36 -1.81 22.22
N ILE A 211 0.12 -1.37 22.34
CA ILE A 211 -0.25 0.03 22.59
C ILE A 211 0.36 0.53 23.91
N GLY A 212 0.26 -0.27 24.98
CA GLY A 212 0.85 0.08 26.28
C GLY A 212 2.37 0.27 26.21
N PHE A 213 3.07 -0.57 25.44
CA PHE A 213 4.50 -0.44 25.21
C PHE A 213 4.83 0.83 24.37
N VAL A 214 4.14 1.03 23.24
CA VAL A 214 4.34 2.17 22.35
C VAL A 214 4.15 3.51 23.10
N ARG A 215 3.12 3.62 23.95
CA ARG A 215 2.86 4.84 24.74
C ARG A 215 3.98 5.20 25.71
N ARG A 216 4.75 4.20 26.18
CA ARG A 216 5.89 4.39 27.10
C ARG A 216 7.19 4.72 26.38
N GLN A 217 7.25 4.58 25.05
CA GLN A 217 8.42 4.78 24.23
C GLN A 217 8.23 6.01 23.32
N PRO A 218 8.73 7.21 23.71
CA PRO A 218 8.47 8.46 22.98
C PRO A 218 8.94 8.42 21.52
N ILE A 219 10.04 7.72 21.21
CA ILE A 219 10.56 7.59 19.84
C ILE A 219 9.58 6.80 18.99
N ILE A 220 9.09 5.64 19.48
CA ILE A 220 8.16 4.79 18.73
C ILE A 220 6.82 5.49 18.59
N LEU A 221 6.30 6.07 19.68
CA LEU A 221 5.04 6.82 19.65
C LEU A 221 5.10 7.99 18.66
N GLY A 222 6.17 8.80 18.73
CA GLY A 222 6.37 9.93 17.81
C GLY A 222 6.48 9.48 16.36
N THR A 223 7.17 8.37 16.10
CA THR A 223 7.36 7.82 14.77
C THR A 223 6.04 7.30 14.17
N LEU A 224 5.29 6.49 14.92
CA LEU A 224 4.03 5.90 14.44
C LEU A 224 2.92 6.94 14.31
N SER A 225 2.82 7.87 15.26
CA SER A 225 1.80 8.91 15.21
C SER A 225 2.11 9.98 14.16
N LEU A 226 3.37 10.29 13.89
CA LEU A 226 3.76 11.18 12.79
C LEU A 226 3.22 10.65 11.46
N ASP A 227 3.44 9.35 11.20
CA ASP A 227 2.93 8.70 9.99
C ASP A 227 1.41 8.72 9.91
N LEU A 228 0.76 8.29 11.00
CA LEU A 228 -0.68 8.23 11.08
C LEU A 228 -1.34 9.56 10.68
N PHE A 229 -0.89 10.68 11.27
CA PHE A 229 -1.51 11.98 11.03
C PHE A 229 -1.04 12.63 9.73
N ALA A 230 0.23 12.44 9.32
CA ALA A 230 0.73 13.00 8.07
C ALA A 230 0.06 12.36 6.84
N VAL A 231 -0.15 11.03 6.88
CA VAL A 231 -0.80 10.29 5.81
C VAL A 231 -2.32 10.49 5.84
N LEU A 232 -2.92 10.53 7.04
CA LEU A 232 -4.36 10.79 7.19
C LEU A 232 -4.78 12.09 6.51
N LEU A 233 -3.99 13.16 6.66
CA LEU A 233 -4.26 14.44 6.02
C LEU A 233 -3.75 14.52 4.57
N GLY A 234 -2.77 13.69 4.19
CA GLY A 234 -2.11 13.72 2.88
C GLY A 234 -2.81 12.96 1.75
N GLY A 235 -4.07 12.56 1.88
CA GLY A 235 -4.81 11.62 1.02
C GLY A 235 -5.11 12.08 -0.42
N ALA A 236 -4.19 12.75 -1.12
CA ALA A 236 -4.37 13.22 -2.49
C ALA A 236 -4.69 12.12 -3.53
N VAL A 237 -4.33 10.85 -3.23
CA VAL A 237 -4.42 9.73 -4.18
C VAL A 237 -5.86 9.36 -4.51
N ALA A 238 -6.79 9.50 -3.57
CA ALA A 238 -8.22 9.24 -3.82
C ALA A 238 -8.83 10.19 -4.84
N LEU A 239 -8.31 11.43 -4.92
CA LEU A 239 -8.83 12.49 -5.78
C LEU A 239 -8.22 12.50 -7.19
N LEU A 240 -7.24 11.63 -7.47
CA LEU A 240 -6.58 11.56 -8.78
C LEU A 240 -7.54 11.41 -9.98
N PRO A 241 -8.69 10.69 -9.89
CA PRO A 241 -9.66 10.66 -10.99
C PRO A 241 -10.21 12.04 -11.34
N ILE A 242 -10.48 12.89 -10.34
CA ILE A 242 -10.95 14.27 -10.53
C ILE A 242 -9.87 15.10 -11.24
N PHE A 243 -8.62 15.02 -10.73
CA PHE A 243 -7.50 15.73 -11.35
C PHE A 243 -7.27 15.30 -12.80
N ALA A 244 -7.28 13.98 -13.07
CA ALA A 244 -7.06 13.48 -14.43
C ALA A 244 -8.16 13.90 -15.39
N ARG A 245 -9.44 13.88 -14.95
CA ARG A 245 -10.59 14.17 -15.82
C ARG A 245 -10.83 15.67 -15.99
N ASP A 246 -10.96 16.39 -14.87
CA ASP A 246 -11.55 17.74 -14.85
C ASP A 246 -10.48 18.84 -14.84
N ILE A 247 -9.28 18.58 -14.31
CA ILE A 247 -8.21 19.58 -14.19
C ILE A 247 -7.17 19.43 -15.30
N LEU A 248 -6.71 18.19 -15.53
CA LEU A 248 -5.66 17.91 -16.52
C LEU A 248 -6.22 17.50 -17.89
N GLY A 249 -7.50 17.11 -17.97
CA GLY A 249 -8.16 16.71 -19.23
C GLY A 249 -7.53 15.50 -19.93
N THR A 250 -6.86 14.60 -19.18
CA THR A 250 -6.01 13.54 -19.75
C THR A 250 -6.71 12.20 -19.92
N GLY A 251 -7.91 12.04 -19.37
CA GLY A 251 -8.63 10.75 -19.44
C GLY A 251 -8.03 9.64 -18.56
N PRO A 252 -8.48 8.39 -18.75
CA PRO A 252 -8.09 7.25 -17.92
C PRO A 252 -6.60 6.91 -17.94
N TRP A 253 -5.94 7.08 -19.10
CA TRP A 253 -4.51 6.82 -19.25
C TRP A 253 -3.68 7.77 -18.38
N GLY A 254 -4.07 9.04 -18.28
CA GLY A 254 -3.44 10.02 -17.40
C GLY A 254 -3.60 9.65 -15.94
N LEU A 255 -4.77 9.15 -15.51
CA LEU A 255 -4.97 8.62 -14.17
C LEU A 255 -4.01 7.46 -13.88
N GLY A 256 -3.83 6.54 -14.82
CA GLY A 256 -2.89 5.43 -14.68
C GLY A 256 -1.46 5.91 -14.45
N LEU A 257 -1.00 6.90 -15.20
CA LEU A 257 0.32 7.51 -15.04
C LEU A 257 0.46 8.26 -13.71
N LEU A 258 -0.53 9.06 -13.33
CA LEU A 258 -0.53 9.76 -12.05
C LEU A 258 -0.46 8.78 -10.86
N ARG A 259 -1.21 7.68 -10.89
CA ARG A 259 -1.17 6.64 -9.86
C ARG A 259 0.12 5.83 -9.81
N ALA A 260 0.79 5.65 -10.95
CA ALA A 260 2.09 4.98 -11.01
C ALA A 260 3.25 5.89 -10.54
N SER A 261 3.11 7.22 -10.66
CA SER A 261 4.18 8.19 -10.40
C SER A 261 4.79 8.10 -8.98
N PRO A 262 4.02 7.99 -7.88
CA PRO A 262 4.60 7.81 -6.54
C PRO A 262 5.47 6.57 -6.44
N ALA A 263 5.04 5.45 -7.02
CA ALA A 263 5.79 4.19 -6.97
C ALA A 263 7.08 4.26 -7.79
N VAL A 264 7.11 5.02 -8.89
CA VAL A 264 8.33 5.30 -9.66
C VAL A 264 9.31 6.13 -8.82
N GLY A 265 8.84 7.20 -8.18
CA GLY A 265 9.65 8.02 -7.28
C GLY A 265 10.21 7.21 -6.11
N ALA A 266 9.37 6.38 -5.49
CA ALA A 266 9.76 5.46 -4.43
C ALA A 266 10.85 4.47 -4.87
N LEU A 267 10.74 3.91 -6.07
CA LEU A 267 11.74 3.00 -6.64
C LEU A 267 13.08 3.71 -6.87
N CYS A 268 13.07 4.86 -7.52
CA CYS A 268 14.29 5.65 -7.77
C CYS A 268 15.00 6.00 -6.45
N MET A 269 14.23 6.45 -5.45
CA MET A 269 14.77 6.81 -4.15
C MET A 269 15.29 5.58 -3.38
N SER A 270 14.60 4.43 -3.47
CA SER A 270 15.06 3.18 -2.85
C SER A 270 16.41 2.72 -3.42
N VAL A 271 16.58 2.82 -4.75
CA VAL A 271 17.86 2.51 -5.40
C VAL A 271 18.95 3.49 -4.96
N TRP A 272 18.62 4.78 -4.89
CA TRP A 272 19.57 5.80 -4.41
C TRP A 272 19.99 5.57 -2.97
N LEU A 273 19.05 5.27 -2.06
CA LEU A 273 19.33 4.96 -0.65
C LEU A 273 20.18 3.69 -0.46
N ALA A 274 20.02 2.70 -1.34
CA ALA A 274 20.85 1.49 -1.30
C ALA A 274 22.34 1.79 -1.54
N HIS A 275 22.65 2.82 -2.34
CA HIS A 275 24.02 3.26 -2.60
C HIS A 275 24.50 4.37 -1.65
N HIS A 276 23.56 5.14 -1.09
CA HIS A 276 23.83 6.28 -0.20
C HIS A 276 23.05 6.14 1.12
N PRO A 277 23.46 5.22 2.02
CA PRO A 277 22.73 4.98 3.26
C PRO A 277 22.76 6.22 4.16
N LEU A 278 21.65 6.43 4.86
CA LEU A 278 21.48 7.55 5.80
C LEU A 278 22.36 7.32 7.04
N LYS A 279 23.46 8.10 7.17
CA LYS A 279 24.44 7.96 8.24
C LYS A 279 24.22 8.96 9.37
N HIS A 280 23.79 10.19 9.07
CA HIS A 280 23.69 11.30 10.01
C HIS A 280 22.40 12.08 9.87
N ARG A 281 22.04 12.82 10.94
CA ARG A 281 20.90 13.73 11.00
C ARG A 281 19.55 13.07 10.71
N VAL A 282 19.41 11.80 11.10
CA VAL A 282 18.26 10.96 10.77
C VAL A 282 16.93 11.60 11.17
N GLY A 283 16.84 12.16 12.38
CA GLY A 283 15.63 12.82 12.87
C GLY A 283 15.28 14.08 12.06
N ARG A 284 16.27 14.91 11.71
CA ARG A 284 16.03 16.10 10.87
C ARG A 284 15.64 15.72 9.46
N THR A 285 16.25 14.67 8.90
CA THR A 285 15.88 14.14 7.58
C THR A 285 14.45 13.64 7.57
N LEU A 286 14.03 12.91 8.61
CA LEU A 286 12.62 12.43 8.73
C LEU A 286 11.63 13.58 8.61
N PHE A 287 11.79 14.63 9.41
CA PHE A 287 10.89 15.78 9.36
C PHE A 287 11.01 16.54 8.04
N GLY A 288 12.22 16.70 7.50
CA GLY A 288 12.44 17.35 6.21
C GLY A 288 11.72 16.66 5.06
N VAL A 289 11.75 15.33 5.00
CA VAL A 289 11.05 14.57 3.94
C VAL A 289 9.53 14.58 4.14
N VAL A 290 9.01 14.64 5.38
CA VAL A 290 7.57 14.80 5.60
C VAL A 290 7.09 16.20 5.18
N ILE A 291 7.90 17.25 5.42
CA ILE A 291 7.62 18.60 4.90
C ILE A 291 7.67 18.60 3.36
N LEU A 292 8.68 17.94 2.76
CA LEU A 292 8.80 17.81 1.31
C LEU A 292 7.59 17.08 0.71
N PHE A 293 7.08 16.03 1.39
CA PHE A 293 5.86 15.33 1.02
C PHE A 293 4.67 16.31 0.96
N GLY A 294 4.46 17.12 2.01
CA GLY A 294 3.40 18.11 2.05
C GLY A 294 3.54 19.20 0.96
N LEU A 295 4.77 19.69 0.71
CA LEU A 295 5.03 20.64 -0.37
C LEU A 295 4.77 20.04 -1.75
N ALA A 296 5.20 18.80 -1.99
CA ALA A 296 4.94 18.10 -3.25
C ALA A 296 3.43 17.86 -3.45
N THR A 297 2.68 17.57 -2.40
CA THR A 297 1.21 17.48 -2.41
C THR A 297 0.59 18.82 -2.83
N MET A 298 1.06 19.95 -2.30
CA MET A 298 0.57 21.28 -2.66
C MET A 298 0.91 21.62 -4.12
N VAL A 299 2.14 21.32 -4.58
CA VAL A 299 2.54 21.54 -5.98
C VAL A 299 1.65 20.72 -6.92
N PHE A 300 1.36 19.45 -6.57
CA PHE A 300 0.41 18.62 -7.30
C PHE A 300 -0.98 19.27 -7.34
N GLY A 301 -1.50 19.73 -6.19
CA GLY A 301 -2.82 20.35 -6.08
C GLY A 301 -3.00 21.62 -6.94
N LEU A 302 -1.92 22.38 -7.15
CA LEU A 302 -1.91 23.61 -7.96
C LEU A 302 -1.55 23.34 -9.43
N SER A 303 -1.09 22.13 -9.76
CA SER A 303 -0.62 21.81 -11.11
C SER A 303 -1.76 21.64 -12.10
N THR A 304 -1.65 22.28 -13.23
CA THR A 304 -2.52 22.10 -14.41
C THR A 304 -1.81 21.38 -15.56
N SER A 305 -0.59 20.87 -15.31
CA SER A 305 0.25 20.20 -16.30
C SER A 305 0.52 18.76 -15.88
N LEU A 306 0.25 17.80 -16.76
CA LEU A 306 0.48 16.38 -16.48
C LEU A 306 1.95 16.06 -16.09
N PRO A 307 2.98 16.56 -16.81
CA PRO A 307 4.37 16.29 -16.42
C PRO A 307 4.73 16.85 -15.04
N LEU A 308 4.26 18.06 -14.71
CA LEU A 308 4.49 18.65 -13.38
C LEU A 308 3.77 17.85 -12.28
N SER A 309 2.52 17.45 -12.52
CA SER A 309 1.75 16.60 -11.60
C SER A 309 2.44 15.27 -11.36
N MET A 310 2.94 14.61 -12.40
CA MET A 310 3.70 13.36 -12.30
C MET A 310 5.02 13.57 -11.52
N ALA A 311 5.76 14.65 -11.80
CA ALA A 311 7.00 14.96 -11.08
C ALA A 311 6.74 15.25 -9.59
N ALA A 312 5.68 15.98 -9.25
CA ALA A 312 5.27 16.25 -7.88
C ALA A 312 4.89 14.95 -7.15
N LEU A 313 4.08 14.09 -7.77
CA LEU A 313 3.71 12.79 -7.21
C LEU A 313 4.90 11.83 -7.08
N ALA A 314 5.84 11.85 -8.02
CA ALA A 314 7.08 11.08 -7.91
C ALA A 314 7.95 11.58 -6.74
N THR A 315 8.04 12.91 -6.56
CA THR A 315 8.75 13.52 -5.42
C THR A 315 8.09 13.14 -4.09
N LEU A 316 6.76 13.13 -4.05
CA LEU A 316 5.98 12.67 -2.90
C LEU A 316 6.32 11.20 -2.56
N GLY A 317 6.31 10.31 -3.54
CA GLY A 317 6.67 8.89 -3.33
C GLY A 317 8.13 8.70 -2.93
N ALA A 318 9.06 9.49 -3.47
CA ALA A 318 10.46 9.49 -3.07
C ALA A 318 10.63 9.93 -1.60
N ALA A 319 9.93 10.99 -1.18
CA ALA A 319 9.96 11.49 0.19
C ALA A 319 9.35 10.46 1.17
N ASP A 320 8.25 9.82 0.79
CA ASP A 320 7.61 8.79 1.60
C ASP A 320 8.53 7.60 1.87
N VAL A 321 9.21 7.08 0.85
CA VAL A 321 10.15 5.96 1.04
C VAL A 321 11.26 6.30 2.01
N VAL A 322 11.84 7.49 1.96
CA VAL A 322 12.86 7.92 2.95
C VAL A 322 12.26 7.90 4.36
N SER A 323 11.06 8.45 4.51
CA SER A 323 10.33 8.45 5.78
C SER A 323 10.07 7.03 6.28
N VAL A 324 9.57 6.13 5.41
CA VAL A 324 9.30 4.72 5.73
C VAL A 324 10.57 4.00 6.19
N VAL A 325 11.69 4.15 5.49
CA VAL A 325 12.98 3.52 5.85
C VAL A 325 13.43 3.98 7.23
N ILE A 326 13.40 5.30 7.50
CA ILE A 326 13.79 5.84 8.81
C ILE A 326 12.87 5.32 9.90
N ARG A 327 11.56 5.41 9.72
CA ARG A 327 10.56 5.01 10.71
C ARG A 327 10.64 3.52 11.02
N PHE A 328 10.71 2.69 9.98
CA PHE A 328 10.84 1.25 10.14
C PHE A 328 12.12 0.88 10.91
N SER A 329 13.25 1.50 10.58
CA SER A 329 14.51 1.28 11.27
C SER A 329 14.45 1.70 12.73
N LEU A 330 13.90 2.89 13.04
CA LEU A 330 13.75 3.37 14.41
C LEU A 330 12.84 2.45 15.24
N VAL A 331 11.72 1.99 14.68
CA VAL A 331 10.81 1.07 15.35
C VAL A 331 11.51 -0.26 15.63
N GLN A 332 12.22 -0.84 14.64
CA GLN A 332 12.91 -2.13 14.81
C GLN A 332 14.04 -2.07 15.83
N LEU A 333 14.84 -1.00 15.83
CA LEU A 333 16.00 -0.84 16.73
C LEU A 333 15.59 -0.52 18.18
N ASN A 334 14.46 0.18 18.38
CA ASN A 334 13.97 0.54 19.70
C ASN A 334 12.93 -0.44 20.27
N THR A 335 12.67 -1.56 19.58
CA THR A 335 11.70 -2.56 20.03
C THR A 335 12.43 -3.85 20.43
N PRO A 336 12.29 -4.34 21.68
CA PRO A 336 12.80 -5.64 22.11
C PRO A 336 12.21 -6.79 21.28
N ASP A 337 12.96 -7.90 21.18
CA ASP A 337 12.61 -9.03 20.33
C ASP A 337 11.24 -9.64 20.64
N ASP A 338 10.88 -9.73 21.93
CA ASP A 338 9.62 -10.24 22.42
C ASP A 338 8.41 -9.34 22.07
N MET A 339 8.64 -8.04 21.79
CA MET A 339 7.61 -7.06 21.44
C MET A 339 7.55 -6.75 19.94
N ARG A 340 8.59 -7.10 19.14
CA ARG A 340 8.67 -6.75 17.70
C ARG A 340 7.43 -7.16 16.91
N GLY A 341 6.91 -8.36 17.14
CA GLY A 341 5.72 -8.84 16.44
C GLY A 341 4.48 -7.99 16.74
N ARG A 342 4.29 -7.59 17.99
CA ARG A 342 3.14 -6.78 18.44
C ARG A 342 3.22 -5.35 17.91
N VAL A 343 4.40 -4.74 17.98
CA VAL A 343 4.63 -3.37 17.47
C VAL A 343 4.51 -3.33 15.94
N SER A 344 5.03 -4.35 15.22
CA SER A 344 4.89 -4.44 13.76
C SER A 344 3.43 -4.62 13.33
N ALA A 345 2.64 -5.40 14.06
CA ALA A 345 1.21 -5.55 13.79
C ALA A 345 0.45 -4.23 14.00
N LEU A 346 0.79 -3.49 15.09
CA LEU A 346 0.21 -2.18 15.38
C LEU A 346 0.59 -1.16 14.30
N ASN A 347 1.85 -1.14 13.84
CA ASN A 347 2.31 -0.30 12.75
C ASN A 347 1.55 -0.59 11.45
N ALA A 348 1.39 -1.85 11.08
CA ALA A 348 0.64 -2.23 9.88
C ALA A 348 -0.83 -1.80 9.95
N LEU A 349 -1.45 -1.91 11.14
CA LEU A 349 -2.81 -1.43 11.37
C LEU A 349 -2.90 0.10 11.22
N PHE A 350 -1.96 0.85 11.80
CA PHE A 350 -1.94 2.31 11.72
C PHE A 350 -1.75 2.79 10.28
N VAL A 351 -0.78 2.22 9.55
CA VAL A 351 -0.53 2.54 8.14
C VAL A 351 -1.76 2.22 7.29
N GLY A 352 -2.37 1.04 7.46
CA GLY A 352 -3.59 0.68 6.72
C GLY A 352 -4.76 1.61 7.03
N THR A 353 -4.96 1.94 8.31
CA THR A 353 -6.03 2.84 8.77
C THR A 353 -5.84 4.25 8.25
N SER A 354 -4.62 4.82 8.36
CA SER A 354 -4.35 6.19 7.93
C SER A 354 -4.54 6.37 6.42
N ASN A 355 -4.14 5.41 5.60
CA ASN A 355 -4.35 5.48 4.16
C ASN A 355 -5.85 5.50 3.81
N GLN A 356 -6.62 4.55 4.33
CA GLN A 356 -8.04 4.41 3.95
C GLN A 356 -8.93 5.52 4.55
N LEU A 357 -8.67 5.92 5.79
CA LEU A 357 -9.36 7.06 6.38
C LEU A 357 -8.94 8.37 5.74
N GLY A 358 -7.69 8.51 5.30
CA GLY A 358 -7.20 9.67 4.57
C GLY A 358 -7.86 9.79 3.20
N ASP A 359 -8.04 8.67 2.48
CA ASP A 359 -8.80 8.64 1.23
C ASP A 359 -10.25 9.09 1.46
N PHE A 360 -10.91 8.63 2.52
CA PHE A 360 -12.27 9.03 2.87
C PHE A 360 -12.34 10.51 3.30
N GLU A 361 -11.43 10.95 4.17
CA GLU A 361 -11.35 12.35 4.62
C GLU A 361 -11.19 13.30 3.42
N SER A 362 -10.23 13.01 2.55
CA SER A 362 -10.00 13.79 1.34
C SER A 362 -11.21 13.83 0.41
N GLY A 363 -11.95 12.73 0.29
CA GLY A 363 -13.22 12.68 -0.45
C GLY A 363 -14.29 13.58 0.15
N VAL A 364 -14.45 13.58 1.48
CA VAL A 364 -15.40 14.44 2.20
C VAL A 364 -15.01 15.93 2.04
N VAL A 365 -13.73 16.26 2.26
CA VAL A 365 -13.27 17.67 2.12
C VAL A 365 -13.41 18.14 0.68
N ALA A 366 -13.12 17.27 -0.31
CA ALA A 366 -13.28 17.61 -1.71
C ALA A 366 -14.76 17.79 -2.12
N ALA A 367 -15.68 17.02 -1.52
CA ALA A 367 -17.12 17.20 -1.74
C ALA A 367 -17.63 18.54 -1.20
N LEU A 368 -17.04 19.05 -0.12
CA LEU A 368 -17.45 20.30 0.52
C LEU A 368 -16.77 21.54 -0.09
N LEU A 369 -15.48 21.44 -0.40
CA LEU A 369 -14.64 22.59 -0.76
C LEU A 369 -14.08 22.51 -2.18
N GLY A 370 -14.21 21.36 -2.84
CA GLY A 370 -13.58 21.06 -4.13
C GLY A 370 -12.24 20.34 -4.01
N ALA A 371 -11.79 19.70 -5.10
CA ALA A 371 -10.62 18.82 -5.12
C ALA A 371 -9.31 19.57 -4.85
N VAL A 372 -9.12 20.77 -5.47
CA VAL A 372 -7.89 21.56 -5.29
C VAL A 372 -7.74 22.04 -3.83
N PRO A 373 -8.73 22.69 -3.22
CA PRO A 373 -8.66 23.05 -1.80
C PRO A 373 -8.42 21.86 -0.88
N ALA A 374 -9.05 20.70 -1.13
CA ALA A 374 -8.85 19.49 -0.33
C ALA A 374 -7.38 19.04 -0.33
N VAL A 375 -6.75 18.96 -1.52
CA VAL A 375 -5.33 18.60 -1.63
C VAL A 375 -4.42 19.63 -0.98
N LEU A 376 -4.74 20.93 -1.10
CA LEU A 376 -3.95 22.00 -0.45
C LEU A 376 -4.07 21.94 1.07
N ILE A 377 -5.27 21.72 1.61
CA ILE A 377 -5.49 21.53 3.05
C ILE A 377 -4.72 20.32 3.54
N GLY A 378 -4.74 19.21 2.79
CA GLY A 378 -3.98 18.03 3.10
C GLY A 378 -2.46 18.25 3.13
N GLY A 379 -1.92 18.95 2.13
CA GLY A 379 -0.50 19.31 2.07
C GLY A 379 -0.07 20.24 3.22
N VAL A 380 -0.86 21.28 3.49
CA VAL A 380 -0.63 22.19 4.65
C VAL A 380 -0.74 21.40 5.96
N GLY A 381 -1.78 20.58 6.11
CA GLY A 381 -1.99 19.74 7.29
C GLY A 381 -0.79 18.84 7.57
N THR A 382 -0.25 18.17 6.54
CA THR A 382 0.97 17.35 6.67
C THR A 382 2.17 18.17 7.16
N ILE A 383 2.36 19.39 6.64
CA ILE A 383 3.45 20.29 7.09
C ILE A 383 3.22 20.71 8.54
N VAL A 384 2.00 21.08 8.90
CA VAL A 384 1.64 21.46 10.29
C VAL A 384 1.90 20.29 11.24
N VAL A 385 1.51 19.08 10.88
CA VAL A 385 1.81 17.87 11.66
C VAL A 385 3.32 17.71 11.83
N ALA A 386 4.12 17.82 10.76
CA ALA A 386 5.57 17.70 10.85
C ALA A 386 6.16 18.74 11.83
N LEU A 387 5.77 20.00 11.73
CA LEU A 387 6.24 21.08 12.61
C LEU A 387 5.79 20.87 14.06
N LEU A 388 4.55 20.48 14.28
CA LEU A 388 4.01 20.18 15.60
C LEU A 388 4.74 19.00 16.25
N TRP A 389 4.99 17.92 15.51
CA TRP A 389 5.73 16.76 16.01
C TRP A 389 7.20 17.09 16.28
N MET A 390 7.82 17.98 15.50
CA MET A 390 9.16 18.50 15.82
C MET A 390 9.23 19.17 17.21
N ALA A 391 8.13 19.81 17.62
CA ALA A 391 8.03 20.45 18.94
C ALA A 391 7.66 19.45 20.05
N LEU A 392 6.71 18.55 19.78
CA LEU A 392 6.21 17.57 20.75
C LEU A 392 7.19 16.43 21.03
N PHE A 393 8.00 16.04 20.02
CA PHE A 393 8.95 14.94 20.11
C PHE A 393 10.39 15.40 19.84
N PRO A 394 10.98 16.24 20.71
CA PRO A 394 12.35 16.75 20.52
C PRO A 394 13.40 15.63 20.52
N THR A 395 13.14 14.51 21.20
CA THR A 395 14.00 13.32 21.17
C THR A 395 14.10 12.74 19.77
N LEU A 396 12.99 12.60 19.05
CA LEU A 396 12.95 12.11 17.67
C LEU A 396 13.72 13.04 16.71
N ARG A 397 13.60 14.37 16.89
CA ARG A 397 14.31 15.36 16.07
C ARG A 397 15.83 15.33 16.28
N ARG A 398 16.29 14.98 17.50
CA ARG A 398 17.71 14.99 17.89
C ARG A 398 18.45 13.72 17.50
N ILE A 399 17.77 12.68 17.00
CA ILE A 399 18.43 11.44 16.56
C ILE A 399 19.38 11.77 15.41
N ASP A 400 20.67 11.51 15.63
CA ASP A 400 21.71 11.72 14.60
C ASP A 400 21.92 10.47 13.76
N ARG A 401 22.03 9.29 14.39
CA ARG A 401 22.33 8.01 13.71
C ARG A 401 21.26 6.97 14.00
N LEU A 402 21.06 6.03 13.07
CA LEU A 402 20.16 4.89 13.26
C LEU A 402 20.73 3.91 14.29
N THR A 403 22.02 3.64 14.26
CA THR A 403 22.74 2.83 15.24
C THR A 403 23.59 3.75 16.12
N GLU A 404 23.21 3.93 17.38
CA GLU A 404 24.21 4.28 18.38
C GLU A 404 25.06 3.03 18.57
N GLU A 405 26.35 3.10 18.22
CA GLU A 405 27.34 2.18 18.76
C GLU A 405 27.24 2.32 20.28
N ARG A 406 26.60 1.34 20.93
CA ARG A 406 26.70 1.24 22.39
C ARG A 406 28.19 1.02 22.67
N PRO A 407 28.82 1.86 23.48
CA PRO A 407 30.20 1.72 23.88
C PRO A 407 30.48 0.39 24.59
#